data_fd2dceeb5937b72cd53a522bb1283325
#
_entry.id   fd2dceeb5937b72cd53a522bb1283325
#
_cell.length_a   1.000
_cell.length_b   1.000
_cell.length_c   1.000
_cell.angle_alpha   90.00
_cell.angle_beta   90.00
_cell.angle_gamma   90.00
#
_symmetry.space_group_name_H-M   'P 1'
#
loop_
_entity.id
_entity.type
_entity.pdbx_description
1 polymer ?
#
loop_
_entity_poly.entity_id
_entity_poly.type
_entity_poly.pdbx_seq_one_letter_code
_entity_poly.pdbx_strand_id
1 'polypeptide(L)'
;PGIIEVKRASAVMIPLVEKEDGVYLLFEKRANGIRQGGEVCFPGGRIDEGETAVQTALRETEEELGLPESRIELLGAFDTLHNYTDVTIHTCIGRIEESALSEMNIQKEEVEQVFLVPIQFFRDHEPYVYAFDVVPDIREDFPYDMVVESPEKYNWLKGRCTVPIWNYDGHSIWGLTARIIIWFLKIFDH
;
A
#
# COMPACT_ATOMS: atom_id res chain seq x y z
N PRO A 1 -1.29 -1.46 22.29
CA PRO A 1 -0.06 -2.05 21.79
C PRO A 1 0.30 -1.42 20.44
N GLY A 2 1.56 -1.10 20.23
CA GLY A 2 2.08 -0.51 19.00
C GLY A 2 3.29 -1.30 18.50
N ILE A 3 3.80 -0.94 17.33
CA ILE A 3 5.03 -1.50 16.77
C ILE A 3 6.20 -0.71 17.36
N ILE A 4 7.22 -1.41 17.86
CA ILE A 4 8.44 -0.78 18.37
C ILE A 4 9.28 -0.30 17.17
N GLU A 5 9.89 0.88 17.30
CA GLU A 5 10.83 1.45 16.32
C GLU A 5 10.25 1.72 14.92
N VAL A 6 9.00 2.18 14.83
CA VAL A 6 8.45 2.64 13.55
C VAL A 6 9.17 3.91 13.11
N LYS A 7 9.93 3.83 12.02
CA LYS A 7 10.64 4.98 11.45
C LYS A 7 9.79 5.78 10.46
N ARG A 8 8.88 5.11 9.77
CA ARG A 8 8.00 5.73 8.77
C ARG A 8 6.63 5.09 8.83
N ALA A 9 5.63 5.89 9.15
CA ALA A 9 4.24 5.48 9.11
C ALA A 9 3.51 6.26 8.00
N SER A 10 2.74 5.55 7.23
CA SER A 10 1.86 6.09 6.20
C SER A 10 0.47 5.49 6.34
N ALA A 11 -0.52 6.15 5.79
CA ALA A 11 -1.86 5.63 5.70
C ALA A 11 -2.36 5.73 4.27
N VAL A 12 -3.06 4.70 3.81
CA VAL A 12 -3.67 4.65 2.48
C VAL A 12 -5.13 4.30 2.58
N MET A 13 -5.93 4.84 1.67
CA MET A 13 -7.32 4.46 1.47
C MET A 13 -7.38 3.33 0.45
N ILE A 14 -8.16 2.29 0.69
CA ILE A 14 -8.61 1.31 -0.30
C ILE A 14 -9.98 1.77 -0.78
N PRO A 15 -10.06 2.53 -1.88
CA PRO A 15 -11.32 3.11 -2.31
C PRO A 15 -12.10 2.08 -3.14
N LEU A 16 -13.30 1.76 -2.66
CA LEU A 16 -14.27 0.93 -3.35
C LEU A 16 -15.23 1.81 -4.13
N VAL A 17 -15.41 1.50 -5.40
CA VAL A 17 -16.42 2.13 -6.25
C VAL A 17 -17.42 1.07 -6.67
N GLU A 18 -18.67 1.24 -6.24
CA GLU A 18 -19.76 0.35 -6.58
C GLU A 18 -20.42 0.84 -7.88
N LYS A 19 -20.50 -0.05 -8.88
CA LYS A 19 -21.11 0.20 -10.19
C LYS A 19 -22.17 -0.86 -10.48
N GLU A 20 -22.98 -0.65 -11.52
CA GLU A 20 -24.04 -1.61 -11.91
C GLU A 20 -23.49 -3.01 -12.22
N ASP A 21 -22.29 -3.10 -12.75
CA ASP A 21 -21.62 -4.35 -13.17
C ASP A 21 -20.66 -4.94 -12.14
N GLY A 22 -20.52 -4.32 -10.95
CA GLY A 22 -19.69 -4.84 -9.88
C GLY A 22 -18.98 -3.80 -9.04
N VAL A 23 -18.06 -4.28 -8.20
CA VAL A 23 -17.25 -3.44 -7.33
C VAL A 23 -15.85 -3.29 -7.91
N TYR A 24 -15.35 -2.07 -7.90
CA TYR A 24 -14.06 -1.69 -8.44
C TYR A 24 -13.16 -1.16 -7.32
N LEU A 25 -11.87 -1.37 -7.45
CA LEU A 25 -10.84 -0.66 -6.71
C LEU A 25 -10.37 0.54 -7.53
N LEU A 26 -10.28 1.70 -6.88
CA LEU A 26 -9.72 2.90 -7.49
C LEU A 26 -8.22 2.96 -7.20
N PHE A 27 -7.44 3.23 -8.23
CA PHE A 27 -6.00 3.44 -8.16
C PHE A 27 -5.62 4.78 -8.74
N GLU A 28 -4.50 5.27 -8.29
CA GLU A 28 -3.79 6.38 -8.91
C GLU A 28 -2.46 5.91 -9.49
N LYS A 29 -2.05 6.57 -10.56
CA LYS A 29 -0.69 6.52 -11.08
C LYS A 29 0.02 7.79 -10.68
N ARG A 30 1.12 7.66 -9.94
CA ARG A 30 1.88 8.80 -9.45
C ARG A 30 2.49 9.61 -10.60
N ALA A 31 2.49 10.93 -10.47
CA ALA A 31 3.05 11.81 -11.48
C ALA A 31 4.56 11.57 -11.65
N ASN A 32 5.05 11.79 -12.87
CA ASN A 32 6.48 11.74 -13.15
C ASN A 32 7.17 12.94 -12.48
N GLY A 33 8.36 12.70 -11.90
CA GLY A 33 9.15 13.77 -11.25
C GLY A 33 9.05 13.82 -9.73
N ILE A 34 8.13 13.04 -9.13
CA ILE A 34 8.10 12.81 -7.68
C ILE A 34 8.72 11.46 -7.32
N ARG A 35 8.92 11.22 -6.03
CA ARG A 35 9.41 9.91 -5.57
C ARG A 35 8.46 8.80 -6.00
N GLN A 36 9.01 7.72 -6.57
CA GLN A 36 8.25 6.59 -7.13
C GLN A 36 7.27 7.01 -8.25
N GLY A 37 7.63 8.04 -9.03
CA GLY A 37 6.82 8.49 -10.17
C GLY A 37 6.55 7.36 -11.16
N GLY A 38 5.32 7.33 -11.69
CA GLY A 38 4.84 6.30 -12.60
C GLY A 38 4.36 5.02 -11.93
N GLU A 39 4.57 4.83 -10.61
CA GLU A 39 4.02 3.67 -9.88
C GLU A 39 2.52 3.81 -9.66
N VAL A 40 1.85 2.65 -9.59
CA VAL A 40 0.43 2.56 -9.26
C VAL A 40 0.27 2.29 -7.78
N CYS A 41 -0.55 3.09 -7.11
CA CYS A 41 -0.83 2.96 -5.68
C CYS A 41 -2.29 3.26 -5.35
N PHE A 42 -2.63 3.05 -4.10
CA PHE A 42 -3.83 3.61 -3.49
C PHE A 42 -3.54 5.06 -3.05
N PRO A 43 -4.55 5.94 -3.02
CA PRO A 43 -4.40 7.28 -2.45
C PRO A 43 -3.92 7.20 -1.01
N GLY A 44 -3.00 8.07 -0.64
CA GLY A 44 -2.48 8.12 0.71
C GLY A 44 -1.06 8.62 0.83
N GLY A 45 -0.67 8.93 2.06
CA GLY A 45 0.60 9.55 2.34
C GLY A 45 1.14 9.30 3.73
N ARG A 46 2.07 10.15 4.12
CA ARG A 46 2.71 10.09 5.43
C ARG A 46 1.75 10.58 6.51
N ILE A 47 1.76 9.87 7.65
CA ILE A 47 1.04 10.34 8.84
C ILE A 47 1.79 11.51 9.45
N ASP A 48 1.14 12.67 9.55
CA ASP A 48 1.67 13.86 10.18
C ASP A 48 1.54 13.81 11.71
N GLU A 49 2.30 14.66 12.39
CA GLU A 49 2.30 14.71 13.85
C GLU A 49 0.91 15.08 14.39
N GLY A 50 0.36 14.20 15.22
CA GLY A 50 -0.97 14.38 15.81
C GLY A 50 -2.12 13.82 14.99
N GLU A 51 -1.88 13.34 13.76
CA GLU A 51 -2.89 12.67 12.96
C GLU A 51 -3.05 11.20 13.31
N THR A 52 -4.25 10.70 13.16
CA THR A 52 -4.55 9.27 13.10
C THR A 52 -4.42 8.77 11.67
N ALA A 53 -4.21 7.45 11.49
CA ALA A 53 -4.15 6.84 10.18
C ALA A 53 -5.41 7.11 9.33
N VAL A 54 -6.59 7.13 9.97
CA VAL A 54 -7.86 7.44 9.28
C VAL A 54 -7.88 8.87 8.78
N GLN A 55 -7.48 9.83 9.61
CA GLN A 55 -7.43 11.24 9.22
C GLN A 55 -6.48 11.46 8.05
N THR A 56 -5.29 10.88 8.12
CA THR A 56 -4.32 10.95 7.02
C THR A 56 -4.88 10.34 5.74
N ALA A 57 -5.46 9.13 5.80
CA ALA A 57 -5.99 8.47 4.61
C ALA A 57 -7.12 9.28 3.95
N LEU A 58 -7.98 9.92 4.72
CA LEU A 58 -9.05 10.79 4.19
C LEU A 58 -8.48 12.08 3.60
N ARG A 59 -7.61 12.79 4.34
CA ARG A 59 -6.98 14.04 3.89
C ARG A 59 -6.20 13.85 2.58
N GLU A 60 -5.34 12.84 2.53
CA GLU A 60 -4.54 12.54 1.34
C GLU A 60 -5.44 12.17 0.15
N THR A 61 -6.51 11.39 0.37
CA THR A 61 -7.46 11.06 -0.69
C THR A 61 -8.18 12.31 -1.21
N GLU A 62 -8.55 13.24 -0.31
CA GLU A 62 -9.14 14.53 -0.72
C GLU A 62 -8.14 15.37 -1.50
N GLU A 63 -6.89 15.47 -1.06
CA GLU A 63 -5.84 16.26 -1.70
C GLU A 63 -5.48 15.71 -3.09
N GLU A 64 -5.23 14.40 -3.19
CA GLU A 64 -4.77 13.75 -4.43
C GLU A 64 -5.88 13.64 -5.49
N LEU A 65 -7.09 13.25 -5.07
CA LEU A 65 -8.23 13.06 -5.99
C LEU A 65 -9.06 14.33 -6.19
N GLY A 66 -8.89 15.36 -5.34
CA GLY A 66 -9.75 16.53 -5.33
C GLY A 66 -11.19 16.21 -4.99
N LEU A 67 -11.40 15.16 -4.22
CA LEU A 67 -12.73 14.67 -3.83
C LEU A 67 -12.94 14.95 -2.35
N PRO A 68 -13.95 15.80 -1.96
CA PRO A 68 -14.11 16.14 -0.56
C PRO A 68 -14.41 14.91 0.30
N GLU A 69 -13.91 14.92 1.53
CA GLU A 69 -14.06 13.82 2.49
C GLU A 69 -15.51 13.37 2.67
N SER A 70 -16.47 14.32 2.54
CA SER A 70 -17.91 14.03 2.61
C SER A 70 -18.45 13.12 1.50
N ARG A 71 -17.66 12.89 0.43
CA ARG A 71 -17.94 11.97 -0.68
C ARG A 71 -17.35 10.59 -0.47
N ILE A 72 -16.63 10.39 0.63
CA ILE A 72 -15.98 9.15 0.99
C ILE A 72 -16.66 8.60 2.23
N GLU A 73 -17.39 7.52 2.10
CA GLU A 73 -17.92 6.80 3.25
C GLU A 73 -16.83 5.90 3.82
N LEU A 74 -16.29 6.26 4.98
CA LEU A 74 -15.32 5.41 5.68
C LEU A 74 -16.03 4.15 6.19
N LEU A 75 -15.64 2.99 5.68
CA LEU A 75 -16.15 1.69 6.12
C LEU A 75 -15.38 1.17 7.34
N GLY A 76 -14.11 1.54 7.48
CA GLY A 76 -13.31 1.21 8.66
C GLY A 76 -11.81 1.15 8.39
N ALA A 77 -11.07 0.94 9.48
CA ALA A 77 -9.66 0.60 9.40
C ALA A 77 -9.51 -0.88 9.01
N PHE A 78 -8.49 -1.18 8.26
CA PHE A 78 -8.12 -2.51 7.84
C PHE A 78 -6.74 -2.90 8.42
N ASP A 79 -6.16 -4.00 7.97
CA ASP A 79 -4.88 -4.50 8.45
C ASP A 79 -3.73 -3.53 8.17
N THR A 80 -2.71 -3.59 9.01
CA THR A 80 -1.50 -2.79 8.87
C THR A 80 -0.40 -3.64 8.24
N LEU A 81 0.17 -3.16 7.14
CA LEU A 81 1.30 -3.79 6.50
C LEU A 81 2.60 -3.20 7.04
N HIS A 82 3.45 -4.07 7.61
CA HIS A 82 4.82 -3.71 7.95
C HIS A 82 5.80 -4.37 6.97
N ASN A 83 6.81 -3.61 6.54
CA ASN A 83 7.78 -4.06 5.55
C ASN A 83 9.20 -4.08 6.13
N TYR A 84 10.06 -4.90 5.56
CA TYR A 84 11.47 -5.07 5.96
C TYR A 84 12.32 -3.77 5.86
N THR A 85 11.81 -2.73 5.23
CA THR A 85 12.45 -1.39 5.13
C THR A 85 11.99 -0.44 6.22
N ASP A 86 11.41 -0.94 7.32
CA ASP A 86 10.84 -0.16 8.44
C ASP A 86 9.72 0.81 8.01
N VAL A 87 9.03 0.49 6.92
CA VAL A 87 7.83 1.20 6.48
C VAL A 87 6.62 0.47 7.03
N THR A 88 5.75 1.22 7.71
CA THR A 88 4.45 0.76 8.19
C THR A 88 3.37 1.49 7.41
N ILE A 89 2.45 0.73 6.81
CA ILE A 89 1.32 1.27 6.06
C ILE A 89 0.04 0.83 6.76
N HIS A 90 -0.67 1.79 7.32
CA HIS A 90 -2.02 1.60 7.83
C HIS A 90 -2.99 1.70 6.65
N THR A 91 -3.96 0.81 6.59
CA THR A 91 -4.94 0.81 5.50
C THR A 91 -6.33 1.10 6.06
N CYS A 92 -7.09 1.88 5.31
CA CYS A 92 -8.48 2.18 5.57
C CYS A 92 -9.31 1.77 4.34
N ILE A 93 -10.54 1.36 4.55
CA ILE A 93 -11.46 1.04 3.46
C ILE A 93 -12.50 2.16 3.39
N GLY A 94 -12.67 2.74 2.21
CA GLY A 94 -13.66 3.76 1.95
C GLY A 94 -14.49 3.43 0.71
N ARG A 95 -15.76 3.81 0.74
CA ARG A 95 -16.65 3.71 -0.42
C ARG A 95 -16.83 5.08 -1.05
N ILE A 96 -16.68 5.14 -2.37
CA ILE A 96 -16.92 6.32 -3.20
C ILE A 96 -18.08 6.02 -4.12
N GLU A 97 -19.10 6.86 -4.14
CA GLU A 97 -20.22 6.72 -5.09
C GLU A 97 -19.72 6.94 -6.52
N GLU A 98 -20.20 6.16 -7.48
CA GLU A 98 -19.85 6.33 -8.89
C GLU A 98 -20.07 7.75 -9.41
N SER A 99 -21.17 8.40 -8.95
CA SER A 99 -21.49 9.79 -9.29
C SER A 99 -20.38 10.77 -8.92
N ALA A 100 -19.68 10.53 -7.82
CA ALA A 100 -18.60 11.38 -7.32
C ALA A 100 -17.34 11.34 -8.20
N LEU A 101 -17.16 10.30 -9.02
CA LEU A 101 -16.00 10.21 -9.92
C LEU A 101 -15.92 11.37 -10.91
N SER A 102 -17.09 11.90 -11.32
CA SER A 102 -17.17 13.06 -12.23
C SER A 102 -16.82 14.39 -11.56
N GLU A 103 -16.77 14.42 -10.22
CA GLU A 103 -16.44 15.61 -9.42
C GLU A 103 -14.95 15.69 -9.11
N MET A 104 -14.19 14.62 -9.38
CA MET A 104 -12.75 14.57 -9.11
C MET A 104 -12.00 15.70 -9.84
N ASN A 105 -11.10 16.33 -9.10
CA ASN A 105 -10.16 17.32 -9.61
C ASN A 105 -8.75 16.94 -9.16
N ILE A 106 -8.17 15.96 -9.82
CA ILE A 106 -6.89 15.35 -9.43
C ILE A 106 -5.76 16.38 -9.39
N GLN A 107 -4.95 16.30 -8.35
CA GLN A 107 -3.74 17.11 -8.18
C GLN A 107 -2.64 16.61 -9.12
N LYS A 108 -2.54 17.19 -10.30
CA LYS A 108 -1.66 16.73 -11.40
C LYS A 108 -0.18 16.78 -11.08
N GLU A 109 0.22 17.54 -10.06
CA GLU A 109 1.59 17.58 -9.55
C GLU A 109 1.98 16.27 -8.87
N GLU A 110 1.00 15.52 -8.31
CA GLU A 110 1.22 14.27 -7.59
C GLU A 110 0.61 13.06 -8.30
N VAL A 111 -0.52 13.23 -8.97
CA VAL A 111 -1.28 12.17 -9.64
C VAL A 111 -1.34 12.41 -11.15
N GLU A 112 -0.75 11.51 -11.93
CA GLU A 112 -0.81 11.55 -13.39
C GLU A 112 -2.18 11.12 -13.90
N GLN A 113 -2.74 10.06 -13.32
CA GLN A 113 -3.97 9.42 -13.75
C GLN A 113 -4.65 8.68 -12.60
N VAL A 114 -5.98 8.64 -12.65
CA VAL A 114 -6.83 7.78 -11.81
C VAL A 114 -7.54 6.77 -12.70
N PHE A 115 -7.64 5.51 -12.25
CA PHE A 115 -8.34 4.46 -13.00
C PHE A 115 -8.97 3.43 -12.06
N LEU A 116 -9.90 2.67 -12.61
CA LEU A 116 -10.64 1.65 -11.88
C LEU A 116 -10.27 0.25 -12.37
N VAL A 117 -10.15 -0.68 -11.42
CA VAL A 117 -9.96 -2.10 -11.74
C VAL A 117 -11.06 -2.90 -11.05
N PRO A 118 -11.85 -3.70 -11.78
CA PRO A 118 -12.87 -4.54 -11.14
C PRO A 118 -12.21 -5.52 -10.16
N ILE A 119 -12.78 -5.68 -8.97
CA ILE A 119 -12.28 -6.64 -7.98
C ILE A 119 -12.23 -8.05 -8.57
N GLN A 120 -13.17 -8.36 -9.46
CA GLN A 120 -13.24 -9.65 -10.14
C GLN A 120 -11.97 -9.96 -10.95
N PHE A 121 -11.32 -8.94 -11.53
CA PHE A 121 -10.04 -9.13 -12.24
C PHE A 121 -9.00 -9.79 -11.32
N PHE A 122 -8.86 -9.33 -10.10
CA PHE A 122 -7.87 -9.89 -9.14
C PHE A 122 -8.23 -11.29 -8.65
N ARG A 123 -9.52 -11.65 -8.68
CA ARG A 123 -10.00 -13.00 -8.35
C ARG A 123 -9.77 -13.99 -9.48
N ASP A 124 -9.89 -13.52 -10.71
CA ASP A 124 -9.77 -14.37 -11.91
C ASP A 124 -8.33 -14.54 -12.38
N HIS A 125 -7.41 -13.69 -11.91
CA HIS A 125 -6.03 -13.68 -12.38
C HIS A 125 -5.05 -13.73 -11.22
N GLU A 126 -4.32 -14.83 -11.12
CA GLU A 126 -3.19 -14.93 -10.17
C GLU A 126 -2.08 -13.96 -10.54
N PRO A 127 -1.45 -13.27 -9.55
CA PRO A 127 -0.32 -12.39 -9.82
C PRO A 127 0.92 -13.20 -10.22
N TYR A 128 1.75 -12.65 -11.10
CA TYR A 128 3.12 -13.11 -11.18
C TYR A 128 3.83 -12.77 -9.86
N VAL A 129 4.49 -13.74 -9.22
CA VAL A 129 5.16 -13.53 -7.95
C VAL A 129 6.66 -13.68 -8.11
N TYR A 130 7.39 -12.58 -7.99
CA TYR A 130 8.84 -12.60 -7.81
C TYR A 130 9.16 -12.73 -6.32
N ALA A 131 10.25 -13.42 -5.98
CA ALA A 131 10.70 -13.54 -4.60
C ALA A 131 12.20 -13.32 -4.51
N PHE A 132 12.64 -12.67 -3.42
CA PHE A 132 14.06 -12.49 -3.11
C PHE A 132 14.32 -12.67 -1.62
N ASP A 133 15.58 -12.98 -1.30
CA ASP A 133 16.01 -13.14 0.08
C ASP A 133 16.40 -11.79 0.68
N VAL A 134 15.99 -11.57 1.92
CA VAL A 134 16.45 -10.44 2.75
C VAL A 134 17.49 -10.99 3.72
N VAL A 135 18.73 -10.59 3.53
CA VAL A 135 19.86 -11.07 4.34
C VAL A 135 20.49 -9.92 5.10
N PRO A 136 20.92 -10.12 6.35
CA PRO A 136 21.70 -9.13 7.06
C PRO A 136 23.03 -8.88 6.35
N ASP A 137 23.34 -7.61 6.11
CA ASP A 137 24.67 -7.18 5.65
C ASP A 137 25.50 -6.84 6.87
N ILE A 138 26.26 -7.83 7.36
CA ILE A 138 27.03 -7.72 8.60
C ILE A 138 28.44 -7.25 8.29
N ARG A 139 28.84 -6.14 8.86
CA ARG A 139 30.18 -5.58 8.73
C ARG A 139 31.19 -6.44 9.48
N GLU A 140 32.44 -6.41 9.01
CA GLU A 140 33.56 -7.19 9.60
C GLU A 140 33.84 -6.82 11.05
N ASP A 141 33.48 -5.60 11.47
CA ASP A 141 33.70 -5.08 12.82
C ASP A 141 32.58 -5.44 13.82
N PHE A 142 31.65 -6.34 13.46
CA PHE A 142 30.62 -6.78 14.38
C PHE A 142 31.23 -7.54 15.58
N PRO A 143 30.93 -7.14 16.82
CA PRO A 143 31.59 -7.70 18.01
C PRO A 143 31.00 -9.05 18.41
N TYR A 144 31.26 -10.08 17.65
CA TYR A 144 30.76 -11.44 17.90
C TYR A 144 31.12 -11.98 19.27
N ASP A 145 32.34 -11.71 19.74
CA ASP A 145 32.86 -12.12 21.06
C ASP A 145 32.07 -11.55 22.24
N MET A 146 31.35 -10.46 22.04
CA MET A 146 30.47 -9.86 23.07
C MET A 146 29.09 -10.50 23.14
N VAL A 147 28.65 -11.20 22.09
CA VAL A 147 27.25 -11.64 21.96
C VAL A 147 27.09 -13.15 21.79
N VAL A 148 28.13 -13.87 21.39
CA VAL A 148 28.08 -15.33 21.17
C VAL A 148 29.39 -16.00 21.59
N GLU A 149 29.29 -17.23 22.14
CA GLU A 149 30.46 -18.02 22.56
C GLU A 149 31.26 -18.61 21.37
N SER A 150 30.57 -18.83 20.23
CA SER A 150 31.13 -19.43 19.03
C SER A 150 30.76 -18.61 17.80
N PRO A 151 31.47 -17.49 17.54
CA PRO A 151 31.17 -16.56 16.45
C PRO A 151 31.11 -17.22 15.07
N GLU A 152 31.98 -18.18 14.82
CA GLU A 152 32.12 -18.90 13.53
C GLU A 152 30.89 -19.79 13.22
N LYS A 153 30.07 -20.08 14.23
CA LYS A 153 28.84 -20.89 14.08
C LYS A 153 27.59 -20.07 14.06
N TYR A 154 27.69 -18.73 14.23
CA TYR A 154 26.49 -17.90 14.27
C TYR A 154 25.86 -17.78 12.88
N ASN A 155 24.64 -18.28 12.76
CA ASN A 155 23.88 -18.25 11.50
C ASN A 155 22.79 -17.19 11.57
N TRP A 156 23.01 -16.07 10.91
CA TRP A 156 22.02 -15.00 10.82
C TRP A 156 20.77 -15.47 10.10
N LEU A 157 19.61 -15.16 10.68
CA LEU A 157 18.33 -15.46 10.06
C LEU A 157 18.20 -14.70 8.75
N LYS A 158 17.73 -15.40 7.73
CA LYS A 158 17.38 -14.83 6.44
C LYS A 158 15.87 -14.70 6.33
N GLY A 159 15.40 -13.57 5.84
CA GLY A 159 14.02 -13.36 5.49
C GLY A 159 13.79 -13.67 4.01
N ARG A 160 12.52 -13.77 3.63
CA ARG A 160 12.10 -13.85 2.23
C ARG A 160 11.02 -12.83 1.96
N CYS A 161 11.20 -12.02 0.93
CA CYS A 161 10.21 -11.04 0.48
C CYS A 161 9.62 -11.49 -0.84
N THR A 162 8.30 -11.33 -0.99
CA THR A 162 7.58 -11.60 -2.23
C THR A 162 7.06 -10.30 -2.82
N VAL A 163 7.13 -10.20 -4.14
CA VAL A 163 6.66 -9.06 -4.93
C VAL A 163 5.62 -9.57 -5.93
N PRO A 164 4.34 -9.54 -5.58
CA PRO A 164 3.27 -9.84 -6.52
C PRO A 164 3.13 -8.71 -7.54
N ILE A 165 2.76 -9.09 -8.78
CA ILE A 165 2.64 -8.17 -9.92
C ILE A 165 1.44 -8.59 -10.75
N TRP A 166 0.49 -7.67 -10.94
CA TRP A 166 -0.56 -7.75 -11.94
C TRP A 166 -0.35 -6.71 -13.03
N ASN A 167 -0.79 -7.02 -14.23
CA ASN A 167 -0.90 -6.05 -15.31
C ASN A 167 -2.37 -5.94 -15.72
N TYR A 168 -2.90 -4.73 -15.67
CA TYR A 168 -4.26 -4.42 -16.07
C TYR A 168 -4.25 -3.20 -16.98
N ASP A 169 -4.69 -3.36 -18.21
CA ASP A 169 -4.79 -2.29 -19.21
C ASP A 169 -3.52 -1.41 -19.32
N GLY A 170 -2.35 -2.06 -19.34
CA GLY A 170 -1.05 -1.38 -19.42
C GLY A 170 -0.54 -0.80 -18.12
N HIS A 171 -1.27 -0.95 -17.01
CA HIS A 171 -0.85 -0.54 -15.68
C HIS A 171 -0.28 -1.73 -14.90
N SER A 172 0.91 -1.55 -14.31
CA SER A 172 1.52 -2.55 -13.43
C SER A 172 1.16 -2.24 -11.98
N ILE A 173 0.35 -3.12 -11.38
CA ILE A 173 -0.04 -3.07 -9.96
C ILE A 173 0.83 -4.06 -9.22
N TRP A 174 1.75 -3.59 -8.38
CA TRP A 174 2.80 -4.43 -7.83
C TRP A 174 3.23 -4.05 -6.41
N GLY A 175 4.13 -4.84 -5.84
CA GLY A 175 4.81 -4.52 -4.60
C GLY A 175 3.88 -4.43 -3.39
N LEU A 176 3.93 -3.31 -2.66
CA LEU A 176 3.15 -3.12 -1.44
C LEU A 176 1.65 -2.99 -1.75
N THR A 177 1.30 -2.29 -2.81
CA THR A 177 -0.10 -2.16 -3.28
C THR A 177 -0.69 -3.53 -3.60
N ALA A 178 0.01 -4.35 -4.37
CA ALA A 178 -0.45 -5.70 -4.71
C ALA A 178 -0.55 -6.61 -3.47
N ARG A 179 0.35 -6.46 -2.49
CA ARG A 179 0.27 -7.20 -1.22
C ARG A 179 -0.97 -6.82 -0.41
N ILE A 180 -1.31 -5.53 -0.35
CA ILE A 180 -2.53 -5.05 0.31
C ILE A 180 -3.76 -5.67 -0.36
N ILE A 181 -3.82 -5.70 -1.70
CA ILE A 181 -4.93 -6.31 -2.44
C ILE A 181 -5.08 -7.79 -2.10
N ILE A 182 -4.00 -8.58 -2.08
CA ILE A 182 -4.04 -10.00 -1.72
C ILE A 182 -4.68 -10.20 -0.34
N TRP A 183 -4.31 -9.39 0.65
CA TRP A 183 -4.87 -9.49 2.00
C TRP A 183 -6.32 -9.02 2.05
N PHE A 184 -6.65 -7.95 1.34
CA PHE A 184 -8.02 -7.44 1.22
C PHE A 184 -8.97 -8.50 0.66
N LEU A 185 -8.59 -9.19 -0.42
CA LEU A 185 -9.42 -10.23 -1.03
C LEU A 185 -9.66 -11.42 -0.10
N LYS A 186 -8.70 -11.81 0.71
CA LYS A 186 -8.83 -12.96 1.64
C LYS A 186 -9.96 -12.81 2.65
N ILE A 187 -10.37 -11.57 2.97
CA ILE A 187 -11.50 -11.33 3.90
C ILE A 187 -12.84 -11.72 3.28
N PHE A 188 -12.96 -11.56 1.96
CA PHE A 188 -14.22 -11.82 1.25
C PHE A 188 -14.35 -13.27 0.77
N ASP A 189 -13.30 -14.07 0.92
CA ASP A 189 -13.29 -15.49 0.54
C ASP A 189 -13.65 -16.41 1.74
N HIS A 190 -14.05 -15.83 2.87
CA HIS A 190 -14.56 -16.48 4.06
C HIS A 190 -15.99 -16.03 4.33
#